data_e53106478ae970b3c45693ba530505a4
#
_entry.id   e53106478ae970b3c45693ba530505a4
#
_cell.length_a   1.000
_cell.length_b   1.000
_cell.length_c   1.000
_cell.angle_alpha   90.00
_cell.angle_beta   90.00
_cell.angle_gamma   90.00
#
_symmetry.space_group_name_H-M   'P 1'
#
loop_
_entity.id
_entity.type
_entity.pdbx_description
1 polymer ?
#
loop_
_entity_poly.entity_id
_entity_poly.type
_entity_poly.pdbx_seq_one_letter_code
_entity_poly.pdbx_strand_id
1 'polypeptide(L)'
;GQVLTNHHCGYGAIQQHSNVEHDYLTDGFWAMSRDQELPNPGMTVTFIDKIEDVTDYVKKELEKDTDPNSMNFLSPKFLNGLAKAKVGEKFLQDNPGTEVEIKAFYGGNQYFMFTKKIYSDIRLVGAPPSSIGKFGADTDNWMWPRHTGDFSVFRVYADANGNPAPYSDKNVPLRPKRWFKISLKGVQENDYAMMMGFPGRTNKYYTSWEVAERRDIDNTIRIHIRDLRQKVMLDEMLKDPAVRIQYASKYAGSTNAYKNAIGSNWAIKKRNFEQMKKEEQDKLIAWSNKMCEPSYPDALMAIEQIVSDRKDLRFRSWMLDEAILRGIEFTSVPTQMDMVIEALKGKDKKAKQEQLRLLERAYHGFANSNYSADVDKKIAKVMLKEYRSQVDPKAQPTYFELIDKKFKGDTDRFVDYLFEKSIFGSEDNFNKFLSRPSVKALENDPMILFAKSVRAEEANLKNALKEFEDGYAMAHRSYVKGLLAMYGDRANFPDANFTLRLTYGQVKGYSPRDC
;
A
#
# COMPACT_ATOMS: atom_id res chain seq x y z
N GLY A 1 -12.44 25.23 9.11
CA GLY A 1 -11.04 25.20 8.75
C GLY A 1 -10.78 24.67 7.36
N GLN A 2 -10.00 25.42 6.59
CA GLN A 2 -9.50 24.90 5.31
C GLN A 2 -8.35 23.95 5.56
N VAL A 3 -8.28 22.90 4.74
CA VAL A 3 -7.19 21.93 4.69
C VAL A 3 -6.54 22.04 3.32
N LEU A 4 -5.25 22.27 3.31
CA LEU A 4 -4.43 22.25 2.11
C LEU A 4 -3.68 20.91 2.08
N THR A 5 -3.82 20.16 1.00
CA THR A 5 -3.16 18.88 0.78
C THR A 5 -2.70 18.77 -0.68
N ASN A 6 -2.12 17.63 -1.05
CA ASN A 6 -1.68 17.42 -2.43
C ASN A 6 -2.85 17.19 -3.39
N HIS A 7 -2.68 17.56 -4.65
CA HIS A 7 -3.62 17.23 -5.72
C HIS A 7 -3.81 15.72 -5.84
N HIS A 8 -2.71 14.96 -5.81
CA HIS A 8 -2.79 13.51 -5.89
C HIS A 8 -3.48 12.86 -4.67
N CYS A 9 -3.44 13.47 -3.48
CA CYS A 9 -4.22 13.02 -2.32
C CYS A 9 -5.72 13.30 -2.49
N GLY A 10 -6.07 14.41 -3.11
CA GLY A 10 -7.45 14.79 -3.43
C GLY A 10 -8.00 14.19 -4.73
N TYR A 11 -7.17 13.49 -5.51
CA TYR A 11 -7.52 13.05 -6.86
C TYR A 11 -8.81 12.24 -6.93
N GLY A 12 -8.99 11.28 -6.03
CA GLY A 12 -10.21 10.48 -5.97
C GLY A 12 -11.48 11.29 -5.70
N ALA A 13 -11.39 12.30 -4.83
CA ALA A 13 -12.50 13.21 -4.55
C ALA A 13 -12.82 14.09 -5.77
N ILE A 14 -11.80 14.62 -6.45
CA ILE A 14 -11.98 15.43 -7.68
C ILE A 14 -12.61 14.57 -8.77
N GLN A 15 -12.13 13.34 -8.96
CA GLN A 15 -12.65 12.38 -9.92
C GLN A 15 -14.12 12.02 -9.66
N GLN A 16 -14.50 11.82 -8.41
CA GLN A 16 -15.87 11.48 -8.02
C GLN A 16 -16.89 12.54 -8.45
N HIS A 17 -16.47 13.79 -8.51
CA HIS A 17 -17.29 14.92 -8.94
C HIS A 17 -17.16 15.26 -10.43
N SER A 18 -16.24 14.59 -11.15
CA SER A 18 -16.03 14.82 -12.58
C SER A 18 -16.98 13.97 -13.43
N ASN A 19 -17.48 14.54 -14.50
CA ASN A 19 -18.25 13.87 -15.53
C ASN A 19 -17.95 14.50 -16.91
N VAL A 20 -18.62 14.04 -17.97
CA VAL A 20 -18.37 14.53 -19.35
C VAL A 20 -18.69 16.03 -19.50
N GLU A 21 -19.66 16.54 -18.76
CA GLU A 21 -20.07 17.95 -18.81
C GLU A 21 -19.18 18.84 -17.89
N HIS A 22 -18.63 18.25 -16.85
CA HIS A 22 -17.78 18.92 -15.84
C HIS A 22 -16.56 18.07 -15.54
N ASP A 23 -15.53 18.19 -16.36
CA ASP A 23 -14.26 17.46 -16.16
C ASP A 23 -13.33 18.24 -15.21
N TYR A 24 -13.64 18.18 -13.90
CA TYR A 24 -12.86 18.86 -12.86
C TYR A 24 -11.42 18.34 -12.73
N LEU A 25 -11.12 17.14 -13.24
CA LEU A 25 -9.74 16.66 -13.31
C LEU A 25 -8.93 17.43 -14.35
N THR A 26 -9.51 17.65 -15.53
CA THR A 26 -8.82 18.36 -16.64
C THR A 26 -8.85 19.86 -16.43
N ASP A 27 -10.01 20.42 -16.07
CA ASP A 27 -10.24 21.86 -16.05
C ASP A 27 -9.99 22.52 -14.68
N GLY A 28 -9.88 21.69 -13.63
CA GLY A 28 -9.84 22.17 -12.26
C GLY A 28 -11.24 22.52 -11.71
N PHE A 29 -11.30 22.83 -10.43
CA PHE A 29 -12.52 23.23 -9.73
C PHE A 29 -12.22 24.31 -8.70
N TRP A 30 -13.07 25.34 -8.64
CA TRP A 30 -13.00 26.37 -7.61
C TRP A 30 -14.41 26.77 -7.18
N ALA A 31 -14.76 26.48 -5.92
CA ALA A 31 -15.99 26.99 -5.31
C ALA A 31 -15.83 28.49 -5.01
N MET A 32 -16.65 29.31 -5.63
CA MET A 32 -16.65 30.78 -5.43
C MET A 32 -17.43 31.18 -4.17
N SER A 33 -18.27 30.29 -3.67
CA SER A 33 -19.07 30.45 -2.45
C SER A 33 -19.20 29.12 -1.72
N ARG A 34 -19.67 29.14 -0.47
CA ARG A 34 -19.76 27.92 0.37
C ARG A 34 -20.80 26.93 -0.11
N ASP A 35 -21.85 27.40 -0.73
CA ASP A 35 -22.91 26.58 -1.33
C ASP A 35 -22.45 25.81 -2.57
N GLN A 36 -21.34 26.24 -3.18
CA GLN A 36 -20.70 25.53 -4.30
C GLN A 36 -19.67 24.47 -3.85
N GLU A 37 -19.33 24.41 -2.55
CA GLU A 37 -18.40 23.41 -2.04
C GLU A 37 -19.00 22.02 -2.13
N LEU A 38 -18.25 21.05 -2.68
CA LEU A 38 -18.77 19.71 -2.99
C LEU A 38 -18.52 18.73 -1.85
N PRO A 39 -19.57 18.11 -1.26
CA PRO A 39 -19.40 17.15 -0.17
C PRO A 39 -18.75 15.85 -0.64
N ASN A 40 -17.87 15.28 0.18
CA ASN A 40 -17.15 14.04 -0.11
C ASN A 40 -17.54 12.94 0.90
N PRO A 41 -18.59 12.16 0.63
CA PRO A 41 -19.00 11.06 1.50
C PRO A 41 -17.86 10.05 1.71
N GLY A 42 -17.62 9.67 2.97
CA GLY A 42 -16.56 8.73 3.33
C GLY A 42 -15.17 9.34 3.53
N MET A 43 -14.96 10.62 3.14
CA MET A 43 -13.72 11.33 3.45
C MET A 43 -13.71 11.80 4.90
N THR A 44 -12.56 11.71 5.56
CA THR A 44 -12.37 12.17 6.94
C THR A 44 -11.13 13.05 7.05
N VAL A 45 -11.16 13.97 8.00
CA VAL A 45 -9.99 14.72 8.45
C VAL A 45 -9.77 14.46 9.92
N THR A 46 -8.57 14.00 10.26
CA THR A 46 -8.19 13.65 11.62
C THR A 46 -7.25 14.70 12.18
N PHE A 47 -7.63 15.28 13.30
CA PHE A 47 -6.78 16.17 14.09
C PHE A 47 -6.15 15.38 15.25
N ILE A 48 -4.86 15.61 15.50
CA ILE A 48 -4.18 15.09 16.69
C ILE A 48 -4.36 16.14 17.80
N ASP A 49 -5.10 15.74 18.84
CA ASP A 49 -5.32 16.60 20.00
C ASP A 49 -4.19 16.48 21.03
N LYS A 50 -3.66 15.26 21.23
CA LYS A 50 -2.64 14.97 22.23
C LYS A 50 -1.72 13.84 21.78
N ILE A 51 -0.43 13.96 22.10
CA ILE A 51 0.57 12.90 21.98
C ILE A 51 1.21 12.72 23.36
N GLU A 52 1.25 11.48 23.85
CA GLU A 52 1.80 11.12 25.14
C GLU A 52 2.80 10.00 25.01
N ASP A 53 3.96 10.14 25.64
CA ASP A 53 4.87 9.01 25.83
C ASP A 53 4.23 8.05 26.85
N VAL A 54 3.96 6.82 26.43
CA VAL A 54 3.36 5.76 27.24
C VAL A 54 4.26 4.54 27.32
N THR A 55 5.55 4.73 27.05
CA THR A 55 6.55 3.65 26.97
C THR A 55 6.57 2.81 28.22
N ASP A 56 6.65 3.41 29.39
CA ASP A 56 6.71 2.68 30.66
C ASP A 56 5.40 1.95 30.98
N TYR A 57 4.27 2.58 30.66
CA TYR A 57 2.96 1.94 30.80
C TYR A 57 2.86 0.67 29.94
N VAL A 58 3.22 0.77 28.66
CA VAL A 58 3.17 -0.38 27.74
C VAL A 58 4.15 -1.47 28.15
N LYS A 59 5.38 -1.12 28.53
CA LYS A 59 6.38 -2.09 29.00
C LYS A 59 5.88 -2.87 30.21
N LYS A 60 5.28 -2.19 31.19
CA LYS A 60 4.67 -2.83 32.38
C LYS A 60 3.54 -3.78 32.03
N GLU A 61 2.73 -3.45 31.01
CA GLU A 61 1.67 -4.35 30.54
C GLU A 61 2.23 -5.55 29.77
N LEU A 62 3.31 -5.34 29.00
CA LEU A 62 4.01 -6.42 28.30
C LEU A 62 4.71 -7.40 29.27
N GLU A 63 5.19 -6.96 30.43
CA GLU A 63 5.78 -7.82 31.45
C GLU A 63 4.79 -8.84 32.04
N LYS A 64 3.47 -8.61 31.91
CA LYS A 64 2.42 -9.53 32.31
C LYS A 64 2.22 -10.67 31.32
N ASP A 65 2.77 -10.54 30.14
CA ASP A 65 2.70 -11.55 29.09
C ASP A 65 3.74 -12.65 29.37
N THR A 66 3.26 -13.87 29.57
CA THR A 66 4.10 -15.02 29.90
C THR A 66 4.58 -15.80 28.67
N ASP A 67 4.08 -15.46 27.47
CA ASP A 67 4.53 -16.09 26.23
C ASP A 67 5.82 -15.41 25.74
N PRO A 68 6.96 -16.13 25.74
CA PRO A 68 8.23 -15.57 25.29
C PRO A 68 8.24 -15.23 23.78
N ASN A 69 7.33 -15.80 23.00
CA ASN A 69 7.19 -15.57 21.57
C ASN A 69 6.09 -14.55 21.23
N SER A 70 5.55 -13.89 22.24
CA SER A 70 4.47 -12.94 22.05
C SER A 70 4.90 -11.73 21.20
N MET A 71 4.09 -11.44 20.19
CA MET A 71 4.23 -10.26 19.32
C MET A 71 3.40 -9.05 19.80
N ASN A 72 2.91 -9.08 21.04
CA ASN A 72 2.08 -8.02 21.59
C ASN A 72 2.77 -6.64 21.55
N PHE A 73 4.10 -6.59 21.62
CA PHE A 73 4.88 -5.37 21.53
C PHE A 73 4.74 -4.62 20.17
N LEU A 74 4.27 -5.28 19.10
CA LEU A 74 3.96 -4.69 17.80
C LEU A 74 2.49 -4.87 17.39
N SER A 75 1.69 -5.61 18.17
CA SER A 75 0.31 -5.93 17.82
C SER A 75 -0.60 -4.68 17.91
N PRO A 76 -1.15 -4.17 16.80
CA PRO A 76 -2.08 -3.04 16.85
C PRO A 76 -3.32 -3.34 17.70
N LYS A 77 -3.80 -4.58 17.69
CA LYS A 77 -4.96 -5.01 18.50
C LYS A 77 -4.67 -4.88 19.99
N PHE A 78 -3.52 -5.38 20.44
CA PHE A 78 -3.10 -5.29 21.84
C PHE A 78 -2.87 -3.84 22.26
N LEU A 79 -2.06 -3.10 21.49
CA LEU A 79 -1.71 -1.70 21.79
C LEU A 79 -2.94 -0.78 21.82
N ASN A 80 -3.89 -0.95 20.89
CA ASN A 80 -5.11 -0.16 20.87
C ASN A 80 -6.07 -0.59 22.01
N GLY A 81 -6.03 -1.83 22.45
CA GLY A 81 -6.68 -2.28 23.67
C GLY A 81 -6.16 -1.53 24.91
N LEU A 82 -4.83 -1.42 25.04
CA LEU A 82 -4.20 -0.64 26.11
C LEU A 82 -4.52 0.85 26.04
N ALA A 83 -4.59 1.44 24.85
CA ALA A 83 -4.98 2.84 24.68
C ALA A 83 -6.38 3.10 25.22
N LYS A 84 -7.36 2.25 24.86
CA LYS A 84 -8.73 2.34 25.34
C LYS A 84 -8.83 2.12 26.85
N ALA A 85 -8.13 1.12 27.37
CA ALA A 85 -8.10 0.86 28.81
C ALA A 85 -7.53 2.05 29.62
N LYS A 86 -6.49 2.71 29.09
CA LYS A 86 -5.85 3.86 29.73
C LYS A 86 -6.77 5.07 29.85
N VAL A 87 -7.56 5.38 28.84
CA VAL A 87 -8.48 6.54 28.86
C VAL A 87 -9.84 6.21 29.50
N GLY A 88 -10.25 4.94 29.43
CA GLY A 88 -11.53 4.46 29.92
C GLY A 88 -12.73 4.73 28.99
N GLU A 89 -13.74 3.89 29.07
CA GLU A 89 -14.95 4.00 28.23
C GLU A 89 -15.71 5.31 28.41
N LYS A 90 -15.79 5.81 29.65
CA LYS A 90 -16.47 7.06 29.95
C LYS A 90 -15.87 8.24 29.19
N PHE A 91 -14.54 8.30 29.08
CA PHE A 91 -13.88 9.36 28.31
C PHE A 91 -14.30 9.33 26.83
N LEU A 92 -14.38 8.15 26.24
CA LEU A 92 -14.77 8.00 24.82
C LEU A 92 -16.25 8.33 24.60
N GLN A 93 -17.13 8.00 25.55
CA GLN A 93 -18.55 8.35 25.51
C GLN A 93 -18.77 9.85 25.64
N ASP A 94 -18.05 10.51 26.55
CA ASP A 94 -18.13 11.95 26.78
C ASP A 94 -17.50 12.80 25.66
N ASN A 95 -16.68 12.17 24.78
CA ASN A 95 -15.97 12.85 23.71
C ASN A 95 -16.25 12.18 22.34
N PRO A 96 -17.46 12.31 21.79
CA PRO A 96 -17.82 11.70 20.52
C PRO A 96 -16.89 12.17 19.38
N GLY A 97 -16.56 11.27 18.46
CA GLY A 97 -15.61 11.51 17.37
C GLY A 97 -14.14 11.51 17.80
N THR A 98 -13.85 11.13 19.05
CA THR A 98 -12.50 10.95 19.57
C THR A 98 -12.08 9.49 19.45
N GLU A 99 -10.88 9.25 18.93
CA GLU A 99 -10.22 7.95 18.92
C GLU A 99 -8.86 8.02 19.63
N VAL A 100 -8.46 6.89 20.21
CA VAL A 100 -7.13 6.73 20.81
C VAL A 100 -6.43 5.54 20.22
N GLU A 101 -5.13 5.69 19.95
CA GLU A 101 -4.28 4.59 19.50
C GLU A 101 -2.90 4.69 20.16
N ILE A 102 -2.26 3.55 20.38
CA ILE A 102 -0.84 3.48 20.73
C ILE A 102 -0.09 2.93 19.53
N LYS A 103 0.98 3.64 19.14
CA LYS A 103 1.90 3.20 18.10
C LYS A 103 3.27 2.86 18.67
N ALA A 104 3.83 1.77 18.14
CA ALA A 104 5.20 1.39 18.42
C ALA A 104 6.17 2.20 17.57
N PHE A 105 7.26 2.61 18.17
CA PHE A 105 8.39 3.30 17.57
C PHE A 105 9.66 2.51 17.82
N TYR A 106 10.67 2.68 16.96
CA TYR A 106 11.96 2.01 17.09
C TYR A 106 11.84 0.48 17.26
N GLY A 107 10.99 -0.16 16.45
CA GLY A 107 10.78 -1.60 16.54
C GLY A 107 10.13 -2.08 17.83
N GLY A 108 9.35 -1.24 18.52
CA GLY A 108 8.71 -1.57 19.79
C GLY A 108 9.56 -1.28 21.01
N ASN A 109 10.55 -0.37 20.89
CA ASN A 109 11.35 0.10 22.03
C ASN A 109 10.77 1.34 22.73
N GLN A 110 9.91 2.09 22.02
CA GLN A 110 9.17 3.22 22.55
C GLN A 110 7.71 3.18 22.07
N TYR A 111 6.84 3.82 22.83
CA TYR A 111 5.40 3.84 22.53
C TYR A 111 4.80 5.22 22.81
N PHE A 112 4.05 5.70 21.83
CA PHE A 112 3.33 6.97 21.97
C PHE A 112 1.83 6.74 21.78
N MET A 113 1.04 7.33 22.67
CA MET A 113 -0.43 7.35 22.55
C MET A 113 -0.88 8.63 21.88
N PHE A 114 -1.72 8.48 20.86
CA PHE A 114 -2.32 9.57 20.12
C PHE A 114 -3.81 9.65 20.47
N THR A 115 -4.25 10.81 20.93
CA THR A 115 -5.66 11.15 21.03
C THR A 115 -6.02 11.98 19.80
N LYS A 116 -7.02 11.53 19.05
CA LYS A 116 -7.39 12.07 17.75
C LYS A 116 -8.85 12.48 17.72
N LYS A 117 -9.17 13.53 16.98
CA LYS A 117 -10.52 13.96 16.70
C LYS A 117 -10.82 13.85 15.22
N ILE A 118 -11.88 13.12 14.84
CA ILE A 118 -12.19 12.77 13.46
C ILE A 118 -13.44 13.48 13.01
N TYR A 119 -13.32 14.25 11.91
CA TYR A 119 -14.42 14.94 11.26
C TYR A 119 -14.75 14.27 9.94
N SER A 120 -16.04 14.10 9.64
CA SER A 120 -16.52 13.38 8.45
C SER A 120 -17.31 14.24 7.45
N ASP A 121 -17.67 15.49 7.78
CA ASP A 121 -18.21 16.42 6.79
C ASP A 121 -17.08 17.24 6.17
N ILE A 122 -16.55 16.72 5.07
CA ILE A 122 -15.43 17.29 4.33
C ILE A 122 -15.90 17.67 2.93
N ARG A 123 -15.64 18.93 2.53
CA ARG A 123 -16.09 19.44 1.23
C ARG A 123 -14.91 19.92 0.40
N LEU A 124 -14.94 19.62 -0.90
CA LEU A 124 -13.96 20.09 -1.87
C LEU A 124 -14.21 21.59 -2.13
N VAL A 125 -13.17 22.39 -1.93
CA VAL A 125 -13.19 23.84 -2.15
C VAL A 125 -12.52 24.21 -3.47
N GLY A 126 -11.42 23.51 -3.79
CA GLY A 126 -10.74 23.79 -5.04
C GLY A 126 -9.59 22.84 -5.31
N ALA A 127 -9.30 22.69 -6.59
CA ALA A 127 -8.14 22.01 -7.11
C ALA A 127 -7.74 22.62 -8.45
N PRO A 128 -6.44 22.80 -8.75
CA PRO A 128 -6.00 23.24 -10.05
C PRO A 128 -6.30 22.17 -11.11
N PRO A 129 -6.32 22.54 -12.40
CA PRO A 129 -6.35 21.58 -13.49
C PRO A 129 -5.16 20.61 -13.43
N SER A 130 -5.32 19.39 -13.96
CA SER A 130 -4.26 18.38 -13.97
C SER A 130 -2.98 18.85 -14.65
N SER A 131 -3.07 19.80 -15.61
CA SER A 131 -1.91 20.44 -16.23
C SER A 131 -1.01 21.20 -15.24
N ILE A 132 -1.51 21.55 -14.07
CA ILE A 132 -0.78 22.16 -12.95
C ILE A 132 -0.60 21.13 -11.82
N GLY A 133 -1.71 20.54 -11.36
CA GLY A 133 -1.72 19.61 -10.21
C GLY A 133 -0.96 18.32 -10.44
N LYS A 134 -0.77 17.93 -11.70
CA LYS A 134 -0.03 16.74 -12.14
C LYS A 134 1.02 17.09 -13.22
N PHE A 135 1.54 18.33 -13.21
CA PHE A 135 2.56 18.74 -14.16
C PHE A 135 3.79 17.82 -14.11
N GLY A 136 4.31 17.45 -15.29
CA GLY A 136 5.40 16.48 -15.42
C GLY A 136 4.95 15.02 -15.31
N ALA A 137 3.73 14.75 -14.87
CA ALA A 137 3.09 13.43 -14.80
C ALA A 137 4.05 12.32 -14.32
N ASP A 138 4.07 11.16 -15.01
CA ASP A 138 4.94 10.05 -14.66
C ASP A 138 6.41 10.29 -15.05
N THR A 139 6.69 11.20 -15.99
CA THR A 139 8.07 11.54 -16.40
C THR A 139 8.85 12.14 -15.24
N ASP A 140 8.25 13.09 -14.50
CA ASP A 140 8.90 13.77 -13.38
C ASP A 140 8.76 13.03 -12.05
N ASN A 141 7.95 11.95 -12.00
CA ASN A 141 7.76 11.19 -10.78
C ASN A 141 9.09 10.57 -10.32
N TRP A 142 9.43 10.73 -9.04
CA TRP A 142 10.71 10.38 -8.42
C TRP A 142 11.92 11.12 -9.01
N MET A 143 11.68 12.21 -9.74
CA MET A 143 12.74 13.07 -10.28
C MET A 143 12.80 14.39 -9.52
N TRP A 144 13.93 15.03 -9.54
CA TRP A 144 14.18 16.33 -8.94
C TRP A 144 15.04 17.18 -9.90
N PRO A 145 14.77 18.48 -10.05
CA PRO A 145 13.74 19.29 -9.39
C PRO A 145 12.32 19.02 -9.92
N ARG A 146 11.31 19.45 -9.11
CA ARG A 146 9.89 19.32 -9.44
C ARG A 146 9.28 20.69 -9.65
N HIS A 147 8.40 20.81 -10.66
CA HIS A 147 7.66 22.03 -10.99
C HIS A 147 6.14 21.84 -10.92
N THR A 148 5.69 20.77 -10.29
CA THR A 148 4.27 20.44 -10.13
C THR A 148 3.62 21.32 -9.08
N GLY A 149 2.48 21.93 -9.41
CA GLY A 149 1.59 22.58 -8.45
C GLY A 149 0.65 21.58 -7.79
N ASP A 150 1.20 20.60 -7.07
CA ASP A 150 0.50 19.45 -6.52
C ASP A 150 -0.24 19.82 -5.22
N PHE A 151 -1.38 20.52 -5.35
CA PHE A 151 -2.21 20.92 -4.22
C PHE A 151 -3.70 20.75 -4.50
N SER A 152 -4.48 20.58 -3.43
CA SER A 152 -5.94 20.66 -3.41
C SER A 152 -6.41 21.23 -2.08
N VAL A 153 -7.60 21.83 -2.07
CA VAL A 153 -8.17 22.53 -0.92
C VAL A 153 -9.51 21.92 -0.55
N PHE A 154 -9.62 21.55 0.72
CA PHE A 154 -10.85 21.07 1.32
C PHE A 154 -11.27 21.94 2.49
N ARG A 155 -12.52 21.82 2.93
CA ARG A 155 -13.00 22.46 4.13
C ARG A 155 -13.64 21.42 5.06
N VAL A 156 -13.29 21.53 6.34
CA VAL A 156 -13.89 20.73 7.40
C VAL A 156 -15.10 21.49 7.93
N TYR A 157 -16.22 20.80 8.01
CA TYR A 157 -17.45 21.24 8.63
C TYR A 157 -17.69 20.50 9.95
N ALA A 158 -18.38 21.16 10.86
CA ALA A 158 -18.71 20.69 12.19
C ALA A 158 -20.13 21.13 12.59
N ASP A 159 -20.64 20.61 13.70
CA ASP A 159 -21.85 21.17 14.29
C ASP A 159 -21.64 22.63 14.77
N ALA A 160 -22.69 23.28 15.23
CA ALA A 160 -22.64 24.66 15.70
C ALA A 160 -21.68 24.87 16.89
N ASN A 161 -21.38 23.81 17.65
CA ASN A 161 -20.47 23.80 18.80
C ASN A 161 -19.02 23.43 18.43
N GLY A 162 -18.77 23.11 17.16
CA GLY A 162 -17.46 22.71 16.68
C GLY A 162 -17.13 21.22 16.87
N ASN A 163 -18.13 20.38 17.20
CA ASN A 163 -17.93 18.95 17.33
C ASN A 163 -18.05 18.23 16.00
N PRO A 164 -17.39 17.07 15.84
CA PRO A 164 -17.59 16.20 14.70
C PRO A 164 -19.07 15.83 14.53
N ALA A 165 -19.56 15.93 13.29
CA ALA A 165 -20.93 15.57 12.94
C ALA A 165 -20.95 14.94 11.54
N PRO A 166 -21.91 14.03 11.26
CA PRO A 166 -22.20 13.59 9.91
C PRO A 166 -22.56 14.78 9.00
N TYR A 167 -22.48 14.59 7.69
CA TYR A 167 -22.88 15.62 6.71
C TYR A 167 -24.28 16.17 7.03
N SER A 168 -24.38 17.49 7.04
CA SER A 168 -25.64 18.22 7.20
C SER A 168 -25.51 19.63 6.62
N ASP A 169 -26.59 20.12 5.99
CA ASP A 169 -26.67 21.52 5.54
C ASP A 169 -26.64 22.52 6.70
N LYS A 170 -26.91 22.07 7.93
CA LYS A 170 -26.82 22.90 9.14
C LYS A 170 -25.41 23.01 9.70
N ASN A 171 -24.47 22.18 9.23
CA ASN A 171 -23.09 22.24 9.69
C ASN A 171 -22.42 23.54 9.23
N VAL A 172 -21.52 24.02 10.06
CA VAL A 172 -20.76 25.25 9.82
C VAL A 172 -19.27 24.92 9.64
N PRO A 173 -18.51 25.77 8.92
CA PRO A 173 -17.07 25.58 8.81
C PRO A 173 -16.40 25.53 10.19
N LEU A 174 -15.61 24.46 10.43
CA LEU A 174 -14.83 24.33 11.66
C LEU A 174 -13.93 25.56 11.84
N ARG A 175 -13.92 26.12 13.03
CA ARG A 175 -13.01 27.20 13.43
C ARG A 175 -11.81 26.58 14.18
N PRO A 176 -10.64 26.44 13.52
CA PRO A 176 -9.47 25.86 14.16
C PRO A 176 -8.90 26.83 15.22
N LYS A 177 -8.32 26.28 16.29
CA LYS A 177 -7.64 27.08 17.33
C LYS A 177 -6.43 27.84 16.78
N ARG A 178 -5.75 27.29 15.78
CA ARG A 178 -4.61 27.85 15.09
C ARG A 178 -4.68 27.51 13.61
N TRP A 179 -4.08 28.34 12.77
CA TRP A 179 -3.95 28.11 11.33
C TRP A 179 -2.65 28.72 10.81
N PHE A 180 -2.14 28.19 9.72
CA PHE A 180 -1.03 28.79 9.00
C PHE A 180 -1.50 29.99 8.18
N LYS A 181 -0.75 31.07 8.24
CA LYS A 181 -0.97 32.23 7.36
C LYS A 181 -0.29 31.96 6.02
N ILE A 182 -1.01 32.23 4.91
CA ILE A 182 -0.44 32.17 3.58
C ILE A 182 0.42 33.42 3.38
N SER A 183 1.69 33.23 3.02
CA SER A 183 2.61 34.32 2.69
C SER A 183 2.74 34.44 1.17
N LEU A 184 2.54 35.65 0.64
CA LEU A 184 2.78 35.99 -0.77
C LEU A 184 4.16 36.61 -1.01
N LYS A 185 5.01 36.69 0.02
CA LYS A 185 6.36 37.29 -0.10
C LYS A 185 7.34 36.43 -0.90
N GLY A 186 6.99 35.16 -1.14
CA GLY A 186 7.93 34.18 -1.68
C GLY A 186 8.99 33.77 -0.65
N VAL A 187 10.09 33.22 -1.14
CA VAL A 187 11.23 32.78 -0.32
C VAL A 187 12.51 33.42 -0.83
N GLN A 188 13.47 33.66 0.07
CA GLN A 188 14.80 34.17 -0.23
C GLN A 188 15.84 33.10 0.10
N GLU A 189 17.03 33.21 -0.48
CA GLU A 189 18.13 32.35 -0.12
C GLU A 189 18.45 32.49 1.37
N ASN A 190 18.67 31.36 2.04
CA ASN A 190 18.88 31.20 3.47
C ASN A 190 17.64 31.35 4.36
N ASP A 191 16.46 31.60 3.80
CA ASP A 191 15.22 31.55 4.59
C ASP A 191 15.03 30.17 5.21
N TYR A 192 14.45 30.13 6.41
CA TYR A 192 14.05 28.90 7.05
C TYR A 192 12.84 28.30 6.32
N ALA A 193 12.96 27.02 5.99
CA ALA A 193 11.86 26.24 5.41
C ALA A 193 11.64 24.97 6.21
N MET A 194 10.39 24.57 6.39
CA MET A 194 10.03 23.32 7.03
C MET A 194 8.84 22.65 6.35
N MET A 195 8.77 21.34 6.54
CA MET A 195 7.63 20.54 6.09
C MET A 195 7.14 19.70 7.27
N MET A 196 5.83 19.73 7.51
CA MET A 196 5.16 18.82 8.44
C MET A 196 4.23 17.90 7.67
N GLY A 197 4.27 16.60 7.97
CA GLY A 197 3.45 15.63 7.27
C GLY A 197 3.47 14.26 7.95
N PHE A 198 2.77 13.33 7.33
CA PHE A 198 2.55 11.97 7.84
C PHE A 198 3.14 10.93 6.90
N PRO A 199 4.48 10.78 6.84
CA PRO A 199 5.11 9.81 5.95
C PRO A 199 4.69 8.39 6.32
N GLY A 200 4.47 7.55 5.29
CA GLY A 200 3.91 6.22 5.46
C GLY A 200 4.89 5.23 6.08
N ARG A 201 6.00 4.97 5.40
CA ARG A 201 6.97 3.95 5.80
C ARG A 201 8.38 4.27 5.31
N THR A 202 9.35 4.09 6.20
CA THR A 202 10.78 4.06 5.89
C THR A 202 11.42 2.83 6.53
N ASN A 203 12.68 2.54 6.19
CA ASN A 203 13.44 1.40 6.72
C ASN A 203 14.86 1.87 7.08
N LYS A 204 14.95 2.84 7.95
CA LYS A 204 16.23 3.42 8.43
C LYS A 204 17.08 2.38 9.16
N TYR A 205 16.43 1.50 9.90
CA TYR A 205 17.09 0.51 10.77
C TYR A 205 17.33 -0.85 10.09
N TYR A 206 17.35 -0.89 8.76
CA TYR A 206 17.81 -2.09 8.06
C TYR A 206 19.29 -2.37 8.34
N THR A 207 19.62 -3.64 8.48
CA THR A 207 21.00 -4.13 8.48
C THR A 207 21.56 -4.16 7.04
N SER A 208 22.85 -4.41 6.89
CA SER A 208 23.49 -4.56 5.58
C SER A 208 22.87 -5.68 4.76
N TRP A 209 22.54 -6.81 5.39
CA TRP A 209 21.90 -7.97 4.74
C TRP A 209 20.50 -7.63 4.23
N GLU A 210 19.71 -6.87 4.98
CA GLU A 210 18.39 -6.42 4.57
C GLU A 210 18.45 -5.40 3.43
N VAL A 211 19.46 -4.54 3.43
CA VAL A 211 19.71 -3.61 2.31
C VAL A 211 20.05 -4.39 1.03
N ALA A 212 20.89 -5.44 1.13
CA ALA A 212 21.21 -6.32 0.02
C ALA A 212 19.97 -7.10 -0.45
N GLU A 213 19.20 -7.70 0.47
CA GLU A 213 17.93 -8.40 0.16
C GLU A 213 16.96 -7.49 -0.59
N ARG A 214 16.80 -6.24 -0.12
CA ARG A 214 15.94 -5.23 -0.76
C ARG A 214 16.40 -4.89 -2.18
N ARG A 215 17.71 -4.71 -2.37
CA ARG A 215 18.30 -4.36 -3.67
C ARG A 215 18.21 -5.52 -4.65
N ASP A 216 18.64 -6.72 -4.22
CA ASP A 216 18.94 -7.84 -5.12
C ASP A 216 17.71 -8.73 -5.38
N ILE A 217 16.75 -8.78 -4.46
CA ILE A 217 15.51 -9.56 -4.61
C ILE A 217 14.34 -8.62 -4.90
N ASP A 218 13.90 -7.84 -3.92
CA ASP A 218 12.64 -7.09 -4.00
C ASP A 218 12.62 -6.12 -5.19
N ASN A 219 13.61 -5.25 -5.24
CA ASN A 219 13.66 -4.21 -6.27
C ASN A 219 14.01 -4.79 -7.64
N THR A 220 14.90 -5.79 -7.70
CA THR A 220 15.32 -6.41 -8.96
C THR A 220 14.15 -7.13 -9.63
N ILE A 221 13.38 -7.92 -8.88
CA ILE A 221 12.16 -8.57 -9.40
C ILE A 221 11.15 -7.51 -9.85
N ARG A 222 10.89 -6.52 -9.00
CA ARG A 222 9.93 -5.45 -9.32
C ARG A 222 10.30 -4.69 -10.59
N ILE A 223 11.55 -4.31 -10.74
CA ILE A 223 12.04 -3.62 -11.93
C ILE A 223 11.82 -4.50 -13.16
N HIS A 224 12.29 -5.74 -13.12
CA HIS A 224 12.21 -6.65 -14.25
C HIS A 224 10.78 -6.96 -14.69
N ILE A 225 9.94 -7.40 -13.75
CA ILE A 225 8.56 -7.82 -14.04
C ILE A 225 7.71 -6.63 -14.50
N ARG A 226 7.86 -5.48 -13.86
CA ARG A 226 7.08 -4.30 -14.25
C ARG A 226 7.51 -3.71 -15.58
N ASP A 227 8.79 -3.79 -15.93
CA ASP A 227 9.29 -3.40 -17.26
C ASP A 227 8.60 -4.21 -18.36
N LEU A 228 8.57 -5.54 -18.22
CA LEU A 228 7.89 -6.42 -19.16
C LEU A 228 6.39 -6.13 -19.28
N ARG A 229 5.71 -5.98 -18.13
CA ARG A 229 4.27 -5.70 -18.10
C ARG A 229 3.93 -4.34 -18.71
N GLN A 230 4.69 -3.31 -18.37
CA GLN A 230 4.45 -1.94 -18.84
C GLN A 230 4.65 -1.80 -20.34
N LYS A 231 5.58 -2.52 -20.94
CA LYS A 231 5.76 -2.55 -22.41
C LYS A 231 4.48 -3.02 -23.09
N VAL A 232 3.88 -4.12 -22.63
CA VAL A 232 2.60 -4.62 -23.19
C VAL A 232 1.48 -3.60 -23.00
N MET A 233 1.36 -3.05 -21.78
CA MET A 233 0.33 -2.05 -21.50
C MET A 233 0.46 -0.81 -22.38
N LEU A 234 1.67 -0.26 -22.49
CA LEU A 234 1.92 0.94 -23.26
C LEU A 234 1.64 0.72 -24.75
N ASP A 235 2.08 -0.41 -25.30
CA ASP A 235 1.82 -0.77 -26.70
C ASP A 235 0.32 -0.79 -27.02
N GLU A 236 -0.51 -1.32 -26.13
CA GLU A 236 -1.96 -1.37 -26.31
C GLU A 236 -2.62 0.00 -26.07
N MET A 237 -2.15 0.75 -25.08
CA MET A 237 -2.63 2.11 -24.79
C MET A 237 -2.34 3.10 -25.94
N LEU A 238 -1.26 2.89 -26.69
CA LEU A 238 -0.91 3.73 -27.85
C LEU A 238 -1.74 3.40 -29.09
N LYS A 239 -2.25 2.17 -29.21
CA LYS A 239 -3.08 1.73 -30.32
C LYS A 239 -4.54 2.14 -30.19
N ASP A 240 -5.06 2.19 -28.96
CA ASP A 240 -6.49 2.42 -28.69
C ASP A 240 -6.68 3.46 -27.58
N PRO A 241 -7.33 4.61 -27.91
CA PRO A 241 -7.67 5.62 -26.92
C PRO A 241 -8.56 5.12 -25.77
N ALA A 242 -9.46 4.17 -26.02
CA ALA A 242 -10.31 3.58 -24.97
C ALA A 242 -9.45 2.77 -23.98
N VAL A 243 -8.54 1.93 -24.49
CA VAL A 243 -7.56 1.19 -23.66
C VAL A 243 -6.67 2.15 -22.88
N ARG A 244 -6.27 3.28 -23.48
CA ARG A 244 -5.49 4.30 -22.80
C ARG A 244 -6.21 4.85 -21.57
N ILE A 245 -7.50 5.12 -21.67
CA ILE A 245 -8.31 5.59 -20.53
C ILE A 245 -8.43 4.49 -19.48
N GLN A 246 -8.75 3.27 -19.88
CA GLN A 246 -8.92 2.12 -18.99
C GLN A 246 -7.65 1.79 -18.18
N TYR A 247 -6.48 1.90 -18.80
CA TYR A 247 -5.21 1.47 -18.21
C TYR A 247 -4.37 2.61 -17.62
N ALA A 248 -4.76 3.87 -17.79
CA ALA A 248 -3.99 5.02 -17.32
C ALA A 248 -3.61 4.95 -15.83
N SER A 249 -4.57 4.65 -14.95
CA SER A 249 -4.33 4.53 -13.51
C SER A 249 -3.46 3.32 -13.15
N LYS A 250 -3.70 2.18 -13.81
CA LYS A 250 -2.92 0.94 -13.61
C LYS A 250 -1.47 1.13 -14.06
N TYR A 251 -1.26 1.77 -15.20
CA TYR A 251 0.05 2.10 -15.73
C TYR A 251 0.79 3.05 -14.79
N ALA A 252 0.14 4.15 -14.37
CA ALA A 252 0.73 5.13 -13.45
C ALA A 252 1.13 4.47 -12.10
N GLY A 253 0.25 3.65 -11.52
CA GLY A 253 0.56 2.91 -10.28
C GLY A 253 1.72 1.92 -10.46
N SER A 254 1.80 1.25 -11.61
CA SER A 254 2.92 0.36 -11.93
C SER A 254 4.22 1.14 -12.08
N THR A 255 4.21 2.24 -12.85
CA THR A 255 5.37 3.10 -13.12
C THR A 255 5.89 3.74 -11.85
N ASN A 256 5.01 4.18 -10.94
CA ASN A 256 5.42 4.75 -9.66
C ASN A 256 6.31 3.80 -8.85
N ALA A 257 5.90 2.55 -8.68
CA ALA A 257 6.68 1.57 -7.94
C ALA A 257 7.94 1.10 -8.70
N TYR A 258 7.88 1.02 -10.02
CA TYR A 258 9.01 0.71 -10.89
C TYR A 258 10.13 1.76 -10.77
N LYS A 259 9.78 3.04 -10.93
CA LYS A 259 10.75 4.15 -10.82
C LYS A 259 11.30 4.28 -9.40
N ASN A 260 10.47 4.06 -8.37
CA ASN A 260 10.94 4.02 -6.99
C ASN A 260 11.99 2.92 -6.78
N ALA A 261 11.77 1.73 -7.32
CA ALA A 261 12.72 0.62 -7.20
C ALA A 261 14.05 0.92 -7.90
N ILE A 262 14.01 1.50 -9.11
CA ILE A 262 15.21 1.94 -9.86
C ILE A 262 15.98 2.99 -9.05
N GLY A 263 15.31 4.04 -8.60
CA GLY A 263 15.92 5.13 -7.82
C GLY A 263 16.50 4.63 -6.50
N SER A 264 15.80 3.70 -5.81
CA SER A 264 16.28 3.07 -4.58
C SER A 264 17.56 2.27 -4.84
N ASN A 265 17.59 1.43 -5.88
CA ASN A 265 18.78 0.65 -6.21
C ASN A 265 19.97 1.52 -6.63
N TRP A 266 19.68 2.59 -7.37
CA TRP A 266 20.70 3.58 -7.72
C TRP A 266 21.27 4.27 -6.46
N ALA A 267 20.39 4.73 -5.54
CA ALA A 267 20.79 5.38 -4.32
C ALA A 267 21.61 4.44 -3.39
N ILE A 268 21.15 3.19 -3.22
CA ILE A 268 21.86 2.18 -2.43
C ILE A 268 23.28 2.00 -2.94
N LYS A 269 23.46 1.86 -4.27
CA LYS A 269 24.78 1.71 -4.89
C LYS A 269 25.62 2.99 -4.82
N LYS A 270 25.05 4.14 -5.23
CA LYS A 270 25.75 5.43 -5.29
C LYS A 270 26.25 5.90 -3.92
N ARG A 271 25.48 5.65 -2.87
CA ARG A 271 25.81 6.03 -1.48
C ARG A 271 26.50 4.92 -0.71
N ASN A 272 26.66 3.75 -1.31
CA ASN A 272 27.24 2.57 -0.65
C ASN A 272 26.56 2.24 0.70
N PHE A 273 25.22 2.25 0.70
CA PHE A 273 24.42 2.05 1.92
C PHE A 273 24.67 0.72 2.60
N GLU A 274 24.94 -0.34 1.85
CA GLU A 274 25.27 -1.65 2.41
C GLU A 274 26.52 -1.57 3.28
N GLN A 275 27.60 -0.95 2.77
CA GLN A 275 28.83 -0.77 3.52
C GLN A 275 28.65 0.15 4.74
N MET A 276 27.89 1.23 4.60
CA MET A 276 27.57 2.13 5.73
C MET A 276 26.84 1.37 6.85
N LYS A 277 25.93 0.48 6.50
CA LYS A 277 25.21 -0.36 7.48
C LYS A 277 26.11 -1.39 8.13
N LYS A 278 27.01 -2.00 7.36
CA LYS A 278 28.04 -2.90 7.91
C LYS A 278 28.91 -2.20 8.93
N GLU A 279 29.39 -1.00 8.62
CA GLU A 279 30.20 -0.20 9.56
C GLU A 279 29.42 0.20 10.83
N GLU A 280 28.11 0.47 10.72
CA GLU A 280 27.23 0.72 11.86
C GLU A 280 27.08 -0.54 12.75
N GLN A 281 26.93 -1.72 12.13
CA GLN A 281 26.88 -3.02 12.81
C GLN A 281 28.20 -3.34 13.52
N ASP A 282 29.35 -3.12 12.85
CA ASP A 282 30.68 -3.36 13.42
C ASP A 282 30.92 -2.46 14.63
N LYS A 283 30.47 -1.18 14.57
CA LYS A 283 30.53 -0.25 15.71
C LYS A 283 29.66 -0.72 16.87
N LEU A 284 28.45 -1.23 16.59
CA LEU A 284 27.55 -1.77 17.62
C LEU A 284 28.18 -2.99 18.31
N ILE A 285 28.74 -3.92 17.54
CA ILE A 285 29.42 -5.11 18.08
C ILE A 285 30.58 -4.70 18.98
N ALA A 286 31.44 -3.79 18.49
CA ALA A 286 32.59 -3.32 19.28
C ALA A 286 32.18 -2.59 20.57
N TRP A 287 31.12 -1.78 20.52
CA TRP A 287 30.57 -1.10 21.69
C TRP A 287 29.93 -2.10 22.66
N SER A 288 29.14 -3.04 22.18
CA SER A 288 28.47 -4.07 22.95
C SER A 288 29.45 -4.96 23.72
N ASN A 289 30.56 -5.35 23.07
CA ASN A 289 31.63 -6.13 23.71
C ASN A 289 32.26 -5.35 24.88
N LYS A 290 32.46 -4.02 24.76
CA LYS A 290 32.96 -3.19 25.85
C LYS A 290 31.99 -3.08 27.01
N MET A 291 30.69 -3.13 26.73
CA MET A 291 29.61 -3.07 27.73
C MET A 291 29.26 -4.41 28.33
N CYS A 292 29.88 -5.52 27.87
CA CYS A 292 29.57 -6.89 28.25
C CYS A 292 28.08 -7.25 28.01
N GLU A 293 27.51 -6.77 26.89
CA GLU A 293 26.10 -6.96 26.55
C GLU A 293 25.98 -7.79 25.24
N PRO A 294 25.96 -9.13 25.32
CA PRO A 294 26.00 -9.99 24.14
C PRO A 294 24.68 -10.02 23.33
N SER A 295 23.58 -9.57 23.91
CA SER A 295 22.26 -9.66 23.27
C SER A 295 22.15 -8.90 21.94
N TYR A 296 22.96 -7.88 21.71
CA TYR A 296 22.94 -7.10 20.47
C TYR A 296 23.70 -7.76 19.32
N PRO A 297 24.93 -8.28 19.52
CA PRO A 297 25.57 -9.15 18.54
C PRO A 297 24.75 -10.40 18.19
N ASP A 298 24.15 -11.06 19.20
CA ASP A 298 23.30 -12.22 19.00
C ASP A 298 22.08 -11.89 18.11
N ALA A 299 21.49 -10.73 18.32
CA ALA A 299 20.39 -10.23 17.48
C ALA A 299 20.83 -10.01 16.03
N LEU A 300 22.02 -9.46 15.80
CA LEU A 300 22.56 -9.29 14.45
C LEU A 300 22.81 -10.64 13.76
N MET A 301 23.38 -11.62 14.47
CA MET A 301 23.56 -12.99 13.91
C MET A 301 22.22 -13.64 13.59
N ALA A 302 21.21 -13.45 14.44
CA ALA A 302 19.87 -13.98 14.17
C ALA A 302 19.24 -13.34 12.92
N ILE A 303 19.38 -12.01 12.72
CA ILE A 303 18.89 -11.33 11.52
C ILE A 303 19.61 -11.85 10.27
N GLU A 304 20.94 -11.98 10.30
CA GLU A 304 21.73 -12.53 9.19
C GLU A 304 21.25 -13.91 8.78
N GLN A 305 21.10 -14.81 9.78
CA GLN A 305 20.63 -16.18 9.54
C GLN A 305 19.23 -16.18 8.92
N ILE A 306 18.29 -15.43 9.50
CA ILE A 306 16.92 -15.33 9.00
C ILE A 306 16.88 -14.81 7.57
N VAL A 307 17.63 -13.75 7.24
CA VAL A 307 17.70 -13.18 5.88
C VAL A 307 18.27 -14.22 4.90
N SER A 308 19.27 -14.98 5.32
CA SER A 308 19.84 -16.07 4.52
C SER A 308 18.84 -17.21 4.28
N ASP A 309 18.19 -17.69 5.34
CA ASP A 309 17.31 -18.86 5.29
C ASP A 309 16.02 -18.60 4.51
N ARG A 310 15.46 -17.39 4.62
CA ARG A 310 14.22 -17.02 3.91
C ARG A 310 14.43 -16.61 2.45
N LYS A 311 15.66 -16.56 1.96
CA LYS A 311 16.02 -15.97 0.66
C LYS A 311 15.21 -16.55 -0.51
N ASP A 312 15.14 -17.88 -0.62
CA ASP A 312 14.39 -18.56 -1.68
C ASP A 312 12.86 -18.32 -1.54
N LEU A 313 12.33 -18.44 -0.34
CA LEU A 313 10.91 -18.19 -0.08
C LEU A 313 10.53 -16.74 -0.43
N ARG A 314 11.41 -15.81 -0.10
CA ARG A 314 11.19 -14.39 -0.43
C ARG A 314 11.23 -14.14 -1.93
N PHE A 315 12.19 -14.73 -2.64
CA PHE A 315 12.27 -14.65 -4.11
C PHE A 315 10.99 -15.18 -4.75
N ARG A 316 10.56 -16.39 -4.37
CA ARG A 316 9.33 -17.01 -4.89
C ARG A 316 8.08 -16.20 -4.57
N SER A 317 7.99 -15.67 -3.35
CA SER A 317 6.86 -14.81 -2.92
C SER A 317 6.80 -13.53 -3.75
N TRP A 318 7.94 -12.86 -3.98
CA TRP A 318 8.00 -11.67 -4.82
C TRP A 318 7.68 -11.94 -6.29
N MET A 319 8.17 -13.06 -6.83
CA MET A 319 7.85 -13.48 -8.19
C MET A 319 6.36 -13.79 -8.35
N LEU A 320 5.75 -14.49 -7.40
CA LEU A 320 4.32 -14.78 -7.42
C LEU A 320 3.49 -13.49 -7.32
N ASP A 321 3.85 -12.59 -6.41
CA ASP A 321 3.13 -11.31 -6.23
C ASP A 321 3.23 -10.41 -7.46
N GLU A 322 4.44 -10.13 -7.95
CA GLU A 322 4.64 -9.16 -9.04
C GLU A 322 4.25 -9.71 -10.42
N ALA A 323 4.57 -10.98 -10.72
CA ALA A 323 4.30 -11.53 -12.04
C ALA A 323 2.88 -12.08 -12.19
N ILE A 324 2.34 -12.71 -11.14
CA ILE A 324 1.06 -13.42 -11.25
C ILE A 324 -0.06 -12.62 -10.57
N LEU A 325 0.02 -12.37 -9.25
CA LEU A 325 -1.10 -11.78 -8.50
C LEU A 325 -1.37 -10.33 -8.88
N ARG A 326 -0.34 -9.52 -9.07
CA ARG A 326 -0.44 -8.12 -9.53
C ARG A 326 -0.23 -7.97 -11.02
N GLY A 327 0.46 -8.94 -11.63
CA GLY A 327 0.78 -8.94 -13.04
C GLY A 327 -0.43 -9.21 -13.91
N ILE A 328 -1.26 -10.18 -13.53
CA ILE A 328 -2.37 -10.74 -14.32
C ILE A 328 -3.70 -10.43 -13.64
N GLU A 329 -4.59 -9.73 -14.32
CA GLU A 329 -5.84 -9.25 -13.70
C GLU A 329 -6.86 -10.36 -13.48
N PHE A 330 -6.95 -11.36 -14.36
CA PHE A 330 -7.92 -12.46 -14.19
C PHE A 330 -7.63 -13.35 -12.96
N THR A 331 -6.49 -13.20 -12.29
CA THR A 331 -6.25 -13.83 -10.99
C THR A 331 -7.21 -13.35 -9.90
N SER A 332 -7.90 -12.23 -10.14
CA SER A 332 -8.90 -11.65 -9.24
C SER A 332 -10.35 -12.09 -9.52
N VAL A 333 -10.56 -13.03 -10.45
CA VAL A 333 -11.91 -13.61 -10.65
C VAL A 333 -12.46 -14.19 -9.35
N PRO A 334 -13.79 -14.15 -9.15
CA PRO A 334 -14.41 -14.76 -7.99
C PRO A 334 -14.08 -16.26 -7.90
N THR A 335 -13.58 -16.71 -6.76
CA THR A 335 -13.18 -18.12 -6.54
C THR A 335 -14.07 -18.87 -5.56
N GLN A 336 -14.86 -18.15 -4.75
CA GLN A 336 -15.76 -18.73 -3.75
C GLN A 336 -17.09 -19.08 -4.40
N MET A 337 -17.19 -20.32 -4.90
CA MET A 337 -18.36 -20.80 -5.64
C MET A 337 -19.26 -21.74 -4.84
N ASP A 338 -18.91 -22.06 -3.59
CA ASP A 338 -19.61 -23.11 -2.83
C ASP A 338 -21.09 -22.80 -2.65
N MET A 339 -21.45 -21.57 -2.28
CA MET A 339 -22.86 -21.17 -2.14
C MET A 339 -23.62 -21.19 -3.46
N VAL A 340 -22.97 -20.80 -4.56
CA VAL A 340 -23.57 -20.88 -5.90
C VAL A 340 -23.79 -22.33 -6.30
N ILE A 341 -22.81 -23.19 -6.07
CA ILE A 341 -22.88 -24.63 -6.37
C ILE A 341 -23.98 -25.31 -5.54
N GLU A 342 -24.05 -25.03 -4.24
CA GLU A 342 -25.11 -25.56 -3.37
C GLU A 342 -26.50 -25.10 -3.81
N ALA A 343 -26.65 -23.84 -4.14
CA ALA A 343 -27.93 -23.31 -4.65
C ALA A 343 -28.32 -23.94 -5.99
N LEU A 344 -27.33 -24.21 -6.87
CA LEU A 344 -27.60 -24.91 -8.15
C LEU A 344 -27.98 -26.38 -7.96
N LYS A 345 -27.46 -27.08 -6.96
CA LYS A 345 -27.81 -28.46 -6.58
C LYS A 345 -29.17 -28.52 -5.88
N GLY A 346 -29.56 -27.43 -5.20
CA GLY A 346 -30.79 -27.33 -4.44
C GLY A 346 -32.05 -27.19 -5.29
N LYS A 347 -33.22 -27.32 -4.65
CA LYS A 347 -34.54 -27.16 -5.29
C LYS A 347 -35.13 -25.75 -5.12
N ASP A 348 -34.53 -24.93 -4.26
CA ASP A 348 -35.00 -23.57 -3.98
C ASP A 348 -34.67 -22.62 -5.13
N LYS A 349 -35.68 -22.23 -5.87
CA LYS A 349 -35.56 -21.32 -7.02
C LYS A 349 -35.14 -19.91 -6.60
N LYS A 350 -35.57 -19.42 -5.39
CA LYS A 350 -35.22 -18.08 -4.92
C LYS A 350 -33.74 -18.02 -4.50
N ALA A 351 -33.27 -19.02 -3.75
CA ALA A 351 -31.86 -19.13 -3.38
C ALA A 351 -30.98 -19.21 -4.62
N LYS A 352 -31.34 -20.02 -5.61
CA LYS A 352 -30.63 -20.10 -6.89
C LYS A 352 -30.54 -18.74 -7.60
N GLN A 353 -31.67 -18.04 -7.73
CA GLN A 353 -31.70 -16.74 -8.40
C GLN A 353 -30.88 -15.69 -7.67
N GLU A 354 -30.93 -15.66 -6.32
CA GLU A 354 -30.14 -14.73 -5.51
C GLU A 354 -28.64 -15.00 -5.65
N GLN A 355 -28.19 -16.26 -5.59
CA GLN A 355 -26.79 -16.60 -5.74
C GLN A 355 -26.25 -16.29 -7.15
N LEU A 356 -27.03 -16.51 -8.18
CA LEU A 356 -26.65 -16.12 -9.55
C LEU A 356 -26.56 -14.59 -9.69
N ARG A 357 -27.47 -13.83 -9.07
CA ARG A 357 -27.42 -12.36 -9.05
C ARG A 357 -26.19 -11.84 -8.31
N LEU A 358 -25.78 -12.50 -7.21
CA LEU A 358 -24.55 -12.14 -6.48
C LEU A 358 -23.32 -12.44 -7.33
N LEU A 359 -23.29 -13.57 -8.04
CA LEU A 359 -22.22 -13.93 -8.96
C LEU A 359 -22.12 -12.94 -10.13
N GLU A 360 -23.27 -12.54 -10.70
CA GLU A 360 -23.34 -11.51 -11.76
C GLU A 360 -22.76 -10.16 -11.27
N ARG A 361 -23.14 -9.74 -10.06
CA ARG A 361 -22.55 -8.54 -9.44
C ARG A 361 -21.04 -8.67 -9.25
N ALA A 362 -20.58 -9.84 -8.81
CA ALA A 362 -19.14 -10.10 -8.63
C ALA A 362 -18.40 -10.10 -9.98
N TYR A 363 -19.01 -10.65 -11.04
CA TYR A 363 -18.49 -10.56 -12.40
C TYR A 363 -18.34 -9.12 -12.88
N HIS A 364 -19.38 -8.29 -12.75
CA HIS A 364 -19.31 -6.87 -13.12
C HIS A 364 -18.35 -6.06 -12.25
N GLY A 365 -18.10 -6.48 -11.01
CA GLY A 365 -17.06 -5.92 -10.16
C GLY A 365 -15.65 -6.22 -10.68
N PHE A 366 -15.44 -7.42 -11.21
CA PHE A 366 -14.21 -7.85 -11.87
C PHE A 366 -14.08 -7.24 -13.28
N ALA A 367 -15.05 -7.49 -14.15
CA ALA A 367 -15.08 -6.99 -15.52
C ALA A 367 -15.67 -5.57 -15.60
N ASN A 368 -15.14 -4.65 -14.78
CA ASN A 368 -15.58 -3.26 -14.76
C ASN A 368 -15.01 -2.46 -15.95
N SER A 369 -15.40 -1.18 -16.05
CA SER A 369 -14.99 -0.29 -17.13
C SER A 369 -13.46 -0.12 -17.31
N ASN A 370 -12.69 -0.51 -16.32
CA ASN A 370 -11.23 -0.46 -16.34
C ASN A 370 -10.55 -1.80 -16.68
N TYR A 371 -11.32 -2.82 -17.08
CA TYR A 371 -10.81 -4.14 -17.47
C TYR A 371 -10.91 -4.36 -18.99
N SER A 372 -9.85 -4.89 -19.58
CA SER A 372 -9.83 -5.35 -20.98
C SER A 372 -9.28 -6.78 -21.03
N ALA A 373 -10.14 -7.72 -21.41
CA ALA A 373 -9.76 -9.13 -21.54
C ALA A 373 -8.62 -9.33 -22.57
N ASP A 374 -8.61 -8.57 -23.66
CA ASP A 374 -7.59 -8.67 -24.70
C ASP A 374 -6.23 -8.20 -24.22
N VAL A 375 -6.18 -7.11 -23.44
CA VAL A 375 -4.94 -6.60 -22.85
C VAL A 375 -4.45 -7.54 -21.76
N ASP A 376 -5.33 -7.99 -20.86
CA ASP A 376 -4.97 -8.91 -19.78
C ASP A 376 -4.45 -10.25 -20.34
N LYS A 377 -5.06 -10.76 -21.39
CA LYS A 377 -4.60 -11.96 -22.12
C LYS A 377 -3.17 -11.81 -22.65
N LYS A 378 -2.84 -10.68 -23.26
CA LYS A 378 -1.49 -10.38 -23.75
C LYS A 378 -0.47 -10.26 -22.61
N ILE A 379 -0.86 -9.58 -21.55
CA ILE A 379 -0.04 -9.46 -20.33
C ILE A 379 0.18 -10.85 -19.72
N ALA A 380 -0.88 -11.66 -19.59
CA ALA A 380 -0.79 -12.99 -18.99
C ALA A 380 0.19 -13.92 -19.73
N LYS A 381 0.22 -13.87 -21.06
CA LYS A 381 1.19 -14.64 -21.87
C LYS A 381 2.63 -14.30 -21.50
N VAL A 382 2.95 -13.01 -21.41
CA VAL A 382 4.30 -12.55 -21.05
C VAL A 382 4.63 -12.88 -19.60
N MET A 383 3.72 -12.56 -18.67
CA MET A 383 3.95 -12.73 -17.24
C MET A 383 4.08 -14.20 -16.83
N LEU A 384 3.20 -15.06 -17.34
CA LEU A 384 3.24 -16.49 -17.03
C LEU A 384 4.50 -17.17 -17.59
N LYS A 385 4.91 -16.80 -18.79
CA LYS A 385 6.15 -17.30 -19.40
C LYS A 385 7.37 -16.89 -18.57
N GLU A 386 7.43 -15.62 -18.14
CA GLU A 386 8.52 -15.12 -17.33
C GLU A 386 8.56 -15.80 -15.95
N TYR A 387 7.41 -15.88 -15.26
CA TYR A 387 7.32 -16.56 -13.97
C TYR A 387 7.83 -18.01 -14.05
N ARG A 388 7.42 -18.75 -15.06
CA ARG A 388 7.82 -20.14 -15.26
C ARG A 388 9.30 -20.32 -15.60
N SER A 389 9.93 -19.33 -16.21
CA SER A 389 11.37 -19.36 -16.52
C SER A 389 12.24 -19.13 -15.28
N GLN A 390 11.71 -18.45 -14.25
CA GLN A 390 12.45 -18.00 -13.07
C GLN A 390 12.22 -18.88 -11.83
N VAL A 391 11.06 -19.55 -11.73
CA VAL A 391 10.67 -20.34 -10.56
C VAL A 391 10.71 -21.83 -10.89
N ASP A 392 11.35 -22.61 -10.02
CA ASP A 392 11.43 -24.08 -10.16
C ASP A 392 10.02 -24.65 -10.41
N PRO A 393 9.82 -25.53 -11.42
CA PRO A 393 8.52 -26.13 -11.71
C PRO A 393 7.86 -26.82 -10.52
N LYS A 394 8.64 -27.39 -9.59
CA LYS A 394 8.14 -28.03 -8.37
C LYS A 394 7.61 -27.04 -7.34
N ALA A 395 7.98 -25.78 -7.47
CA ALA A 395 7.60 -24.69 -6.58
C ALA A 395 6.57 -23.74 -7.22
N GLN A 396 6.01 -24.12 -8.38
CA GLN A 396 4.96 -23.37 -9.06
C GLN A 396 3.57 -23.80 -8.56
N PRO A 397 2.52 -22.93 -8.72
CA PRO A 397 1.15 -23.33 -8.45
C PRO A 397 0.75 -24.64 -9.15
N THR A 398 0.11 -25.54 -8.44
CA THR A 398 -0.16 -26.92 -8.91
C THR A 398 -0.93 -27.00 -10.23
N TYR A 399 -1.83 -26.03 -10.49
CA TYR A 399 -2.57 -25.99 -11.75
C TYR A 399 -1.66 -25.75 -12.98
N PHE A 400 -0.45 -25.22 -12.77
CA PHE A 400 0.51 -25.00 -13.87
C PHE A 400 1.06 -26.30 -14.47
N GLU A 401 0.95 -27.43 -13.75
CA GLU A 401 1.26 -28.74 -14.34
C GLU A 401 0.43 -29.05 -15.60
N LEU A 402 -0.77 -28.43 -15.72
CA LEU A 402 -1.60 -28.59 -16.89
C LEU A 402 -0.94 -28.05 -18.16
N ILE A 403 -0.09 -27.03 -18.03
CA ILE A 403 0.68 -26.45 -19.14
C ILE A 403 1.59 -27.52 -19.76
N ASP A 404 2.28 -28.29 -18.92
CA ASP A 404 3.18 -29.34 -19.39
C ASP A 404 2.40 -30.58 -19.87
N LYS A 405 1.41 -31.02 -19.09
CA LYS A 405 0.64 -32.24 -19.38
C LYS A 405 -0.26 -32.12 -20.61
N LYS A 406 -0.93 -30.99 -20.80
CA LYS A 406 -1.93 -30.80 -21.86
C LYS A 406 -1.44 -29.93 -23.02
N PHE A 407 -0.60 -28.93 -22.74
CA PHE A 407 -0.15 -27.94 -23.72
C PHE A 407 1.32 -28.10 -24.11
N LYS A 408 2.02 -29.15 -23.62
CA LYS A 408 3.42 -29.46 -23.95
C LYS A 408 4.38 -28.30 -23.64
N GLY A 409 4.15 -27.57 -22.56
CA GLY A 409 4.92 -26.42 -22.13
C GLY A 409 4.53 -25.09 -22.81
N ASP A 410 3.57 -25.09 -23.73
CA ASP A 410 3.12 -23.88 -24.43
C ASP A 410 2.20 -23.04 -23.55
N THR A 411 2.79 -22.03 -22.91
CA THR A 411 2.07 -21.09 -22.05
C THR A 411 1.07 -20.22 -22.78
N ASP A 412 1.36 -19.87 -24.04
CA ASP A 412 0.49 -19.01 -24.84
C ASP A 412 -0.83 -19.72 -25.17
N ARG A 413 -0.73 -20.98 -25.62
CA ARG A 413 -1.91 -21.82 -25.85
C ARG A 413 -2.70 -22.11 -24.57
N PHE A 414 -2.00 -22.24 -23.45
CA PHE A 414 -2.68 -22.39 -22.16
C PHE A 414 -3.47 -21.13 -21.78
N VAL A 415 -2.90 -19.94 -21.94
CA VAL A 415 -3.61 -18.68 -21.70
C VAL A 415 -4.79 -18.53 -22.64
N ASP A 416 -4.62 -18.84 -23.93
CA ASP A 416 -5.74 -18.85 -24.90
C ASP A 416 -6.87 -19.77 -24.45
N TYR A 417 -6.54 -20.97 -23.96
CA TYR A 417 -7.52 -21.91 -23.41
C TYR A 417 -8.25 -21.34 -22.18
N LEU A 418 -7.57 -20.63 -21.28
CA LEU A 418 -8.21 -20.01 -20.12
C LEU A 418 -9.31 -19.03 -20.55
N PHE A 419 -9.00 -18.12 -21.46
CA PHE A 419 -9.95 -17.11 -21.94
C PHE A 419 -11.05 -17.71 -22.79
N GLU A 420 -10.78 -18.73 -23.60
CA GLU A 420 -11.79 -19.39 -24.43
C GLU A 420 -12.80 -20.21 -23.61
N LYS A 421 -12.33 -20.91 -22.57
CA LYS A 421 -13.14 -21.92 -21.87
C LYS A 421 -13.74 -21.43 -20.55
N SER A 422 -13.18 -20.41 -19.92
CA SER A 422 -13.72 -19.89 -18.67
C SER A 422 -15.01 -19.09 -18.89
N ILE A 423 -15.89 -19.20 -17.91
CA ILE A 423 -17.08 -18.33 -17.83
C ILE A 423 -16.69 -16.86 -17.65
N PHE A 424 -15.49 -16.57 -17.10
CA PHE A 424 -14.96 -15.22 -16.90
C PHE A 424 -14.10 -14.73 -18.07
N GLY A 425 -13.90 -15.54 -19.12
CA GLY A 425 -13.02 -15.20 -20.24
C GLY A 425 -13.57 -14.11 -21.17
N SER A 426 -14.88 -13.95 -21.20
CA SER A 426 -15.58 -12.89 -21.94
C SER A 426 -16.99 -12.68 -21.39
N GLU A 427 -17.61 -11.55 -21.71
CA GLU A 427 -19.01 -11.27 -21.39
C GLU A 427 -19.96 -12.30 -22.04
N ASP A 428 -19.68 -12.68 -23.28
CA ASP A 428 -20.45 -13.73 -23.98
C ASP A 428 -20.40 -15.07 -23.25
N ASN A 429 -19.22 -15.47 -22.75
CA ASN A 429 -19.08 -16.71 -21.99
C ASN A 429 -19.88 -16.65 -20.69
N PHE A 430 -19.84 -15.52 -20.01
CA PHE A 430 -20.57 -15.33 -18.77
C PHE A 430 -22.09 -15.33 -19.00
N ASN A 431 -22.59 -14.64 -20.02
CA ASN A 431 -24.00 -14.62 -20.38
C ASN A 431 -24.51 -16.00 -20.82
N LYS A 432 -23.70 -16.78 -21.56
CA LYS A 432 -24.01 -18.18 -21.87
C LYS A 432 -24.14 -19.03 -20.62
N PHE A 433 -23.25 -18.84 -19.64
CA PHE A 433 -23.37 -19.53 -18.36
C PHE A 433 -24.62 -19.12 -17.60
N LEU A 434 -24.95 -17.82 -17.50
CA LEU A 434 -26.18 -17.38 -16.84
C LEU A 434 -27.46 -17.93 -17.49
N SER A 435 -27.47 -18.07 -18.80
CA SER A 435 -28.62 -18.64 -19.52
C SER A 435 -28.81 -20.13 -19.22
N ARG A 436 -27.73 -20.86 -18.94
CA ARG A 436 -27.77 -22.30 -18.62
C ARG A 436 -26.76 -22.64 -17.53
N PRO A 437 -27.02 -22.23 -16.28
CA PRO A 437 -26.08 -22.45 -15.17
C PRO A 437 -25.82 -23.93 -14.90
N SER A 438 -24.55 -24.29 -14.69
CA SER A 438 -24.14 -25.68 -14.50
C SER A 438 -23.11 -25.78 -13.39
N VAL A 439 -23.32 -26.66 -12.43
CA VAL A 439 -22.36 -27.00 -11.38
C VAL A 439 -21.04 -27.46 -11.99
N LYS A 440 -21.08 -28.31 -13.01
CA LYS A 440 -19.88 -28.81 -13.70
C LYS A 440 -19.07 -27.69 -14.34
N ALA A 441 -19.73 -26.63 -14.86
CA ALA A 441 -19.04 -25.48 -15.44
C ALA A 441 -18.26 -24.71 -14.38
N LEU A 442 -18.82 -24.51 -13.17
CA LEU A 442 -18.15 -23.83 -12.07
C LEU A 442 -17.01 -24.66 -11.47
N GLU A 443 -17.25 -25.96 -11.23
CA GLU A 443 -16.25 -26.85 -10.63
C GLU A 443 -15.03 -27.07 -11.53
N ASN A 444 -15.19 -26.94 -12.86
CA ASN A 444 -14.11 -27.15 -13.85
C ASN A 444 -13.71 -25.87 -14.60
N ASP A 445 -14.11 -24.71 -14.12
CA ASP A 445 -13.75 -23.45 -14.76
C ASP A 445 -12.24 -23.22 -14.68
N PRO A 446 -11.56 -23.03 -15.82
CA PRO A 446 -10.10 -22.99 -15.81
C PRO A 446 -9.53 -21.73 -15.16
N MET A 447 -10.19 -20.55 -15.21
CA MET A 447 -9.71 -19.36 -14.50
C MET A 447 -9.95 -19.46 -12.99
N ILE A 448 -11.06 -20.05 -12.55
CA ILE A 448 -11.33 -20.32 -11.13
C ILE A 448 -10.25 -21.26 -10.58
N LEU A 449 -9.97 -22.36 -11.29
CA LEU A 449 -8.95 -23.35 -10.87
C LEU A 449 -7.54 -22.74 -10.85
N PHE A 450 -7.22 -21.93 -11.85
CA PHE A 450 -5.96 -21.18 -11.88
C PHE A 450 -5.84 -20.25 -10.66
N ALA A 451 -6.84 -19.39 -10.45
CA ALA A 451 -6.83 -18.43 -9.35
C ALA A 451 -6.79 -19.12 -7.98
N LYS A 452 -7.53 -20.22 -7.78
CA LYS A 452 -7.46 -21.03 -6.56
C LYS A 452 -6.06 -21.60 -6.32
N SER A 453 -5.44 -22.16 -7.35
CA SER A 453 -4.08 -22.72 -7.26
C SER A 453 -3.03 -21.66 -6.92
N VAL A 454 -3.13 -20.48 -7.54
CA VAL A 454 -2.25 -19.34 -7.24
C VAL A 454 -2.44 -18.85 -5.79
N ARG A 455 -3.70 -18.74 -5.33
CA ARG A 455 -3.99 -18.35 -3.94
C ARG A 455 -3.53 -19.38 -2.92
N ALA A 456 -3.59 -20.68 -3.26
CA ALA A 456 -3.05 -21.73 -2.41
C ALA A 456 -1.52 -21.60 -2.26
N GLU A 457 -0.81 -21.36 -3.36
CA GLU A 457 0.64 -21.14 -3.30
C GLU A 457 1.01 -19.83 -2.56
N GLU A 458 0.24 -18.75 -2.74
CA GLU A 458 0.39 -17.53 -1.94
C GLU A 458 0.28 -17.83 -0.44
N ALA A 459 -0.73 -18.61 -0.05
CA ALA A 459 -0.93 -18.98 1.34
C ALA A 459 0.20 -19.86 1.89
N ASN A 460 0.70 -20.82 1.10
CA ASN A 460 1.83 -21.66 1.46
C ASN A 460 3.09 -20.83 1.71
N LEU A 461 3.43 -19.94 0.79
CA LEU A 461 4.60 -19.05 0.91
C LEU A 461 4.45 -18.10 2.11
N LYS A 462 3.26 -17.58 2.33
CA LYS A 462 2.97 -16.69 3.46
C LYS A 462 3.11 -17.40 4.80
N ASN A 463 2.62 -18.64 4.89
CA ASN A 463 2.77 -19.45 6.09
C ASN A 463 4.23 -19.83 6.35
N ALA A 464 4.98 -20.23 5.31
CA ALA A 464 6.40 -20.53 5.43
C ALA A 464 7.24 -19.29 5.84
N LEU A 465 6.95 -18.12 5.29
CA LEU A 465 7.63 -16.86 5.68
C LEU A 465 7.26 -16.42 7.09
N LYS A 466 6.04 -16.73 7.55
CA LYS A 466 5.60 -16.38 8.90
C LYS A 466 6.43 -17.04 10.01
N GLU A 467 7.01 -18.22 9.75
CA GLU A 467 7.91 -18.88 10.69
C GLU A 467 9.14 -18.03 11.04
N PHE A 468 9.54 -17.13 10.14
CA PHE A 468 10.65 -16.20 10.35
C PHE A 468 10.23 -14.87 10.97
N GLU A 469 8.95 -14.46 10.85
CA GLU A 469 8.49 -13.11 11.20
C GLU A 469 8.68 -12.78 12.68
N ASP A 470 8.32 -13.70 13.58
CA ASP A 470 8.38 -13.47 15.02
C ASP A 470 9.82 -13.38 15.52
N GLY A 471 10.67 -14.34 15.13
CA GLY A 471 12.09 -14.33 15.44
C GLY A 471 12.80 -13.09 14.87
N TYR A 472 12.47 -12.72 13.63
CA TYR A 472 12.98 -11.50 13.00
C TYR A 472 12.58 -10.24 13.77
N ALA A 473 11.31 -10.10 14.16
CA ALA A 473 10.83 -8.90 14.85
C ALA A 473 11.47 -8.76 16.24
N MET A 474 11.66 -9.86 16.98
CA MET A 474 12.37 -9.85 18.26
C MET A 474 13.84 -9.50 18.11
N ALA A 475 14.53 -10.11 17.15
CA ALA A 475 15.92 -9.79 16.86
C ALA A 475 16.09 -8.34 16.42
N HIS A 476 15.22 -7.85 15.53
CA HIS A 476 15.24 -6.47 15.07
C HIS A 476 14.94 -5.47 16.20
N ARG A 477 14.03 -5.79 17.12
CA ARG A 477 13.78 -4.99 18.32
C ARG A 477 15.05 -4.85 19.19
N SER A 478 15.75 -5.98 19.42
CA SER A 478 17.01 -6.01 20.19
C SER A 478 18.11 -5.22 19.49
N TYR A 479 18.30 -5.42 18.19
CA TYR A 479 19.24 -4.66 17.37
C TYR A 479 19.02 -3.14 17.46
N VAL A 480 17.77 -2.69 17.28
CA VAL A 480 17.41 -1.27 17.36
C VAL A 480 17.62 -0.74 18.78
N LYS A 481 17.31 -1.53 19.82
CA LYS A 481 17.59 -1.18 21.22
C LYS A 481 19.09 -0.94 21.44
N GLY A 482 19.93 -1.80 20.88
CA GLY A 482 21.38 -1.67 20.94
C GLY A 482 21.88 -0.40 20.26
N LEU A 483 21.37 -0.07 19.07
CA LEU A 483 21.70 1.18 18.37
C LEU A 483 21.32 2.41 19.20
N LEU A 484 20.12 2.43 19.79
CA LEU A 484 19.68 3.53 20.64
C LEU A 484 20.58 3.70 21.88
N ALA A 485 20.95 2.59 22.52
CA ALA A 485 21.86 2.60 23.66
C ALA A 485 23.26 3.09 23.27
N MET A 486 23.79 2.65 22.12
CA MET A 486 25.09 3.10 21.61
C MET A 486 25.09 4.57 21.23
N TYR A 487 24.02 5.07 20.65
CA TYR A 487 23.92 6.49 20.24
C TYR A 487 23.73 7.43 21.45
N GLY A 488 23.14 6.94 22.55
CA GLY A 488 22.85 7.75 23.73
C GLY A 488 21.99 8.98 23.41
N ASP A 489 22.38 10.14 23.88
CA ASP A 489 21.64 11.40 23.72
C ASP A 489 21.74 12.03 22.32
N ARG A 490 22.37 11.38 21.37
CA ARG A 490 22.39 11.89 19.99
C ARG A 490 20.98 11.95 19.42
N ALA A 491 20.66 13.07 18.75
CA ALA A 491 19.40 13.23 18.05
C ALA A 491 19.19 12.07 17.06
N ASN A 492 18.13 11.33 17.28
CA ASN A 492 17.73 10.20 16.44
C ASN A 492 16.24 10.31 16.12
N PHE A 493 15.81 9.66 15.05
CA PHE A 493 14.41 9.63 14.66
C PHE A 493 14.00 8.22 14.27
N PRO A 494 12.75 7.81 14.59
CA PRO A 494 12.23 6.50 14.25
C PRO A 494 11.84 6.40 12.78
N ASP A 495 11.64 5.18 12.31
CA ASP A 495 11.03 4.97 11.00
C ASP A 495 9.64 5.58 10.92
N ALA A 496 9.25 6.01 9.71
CA ALA A 496 7.94 6.53 9.42
C ALA A 496 6.86 5.44 9.62
N ASN A 497 5.75 5.82 10.24
CA ASN A 497 4.64 4.93 10.59
C ASN A 497 3.29 5.65 10.59
N PHE A 498 3.09 6.59 9.63
CA PHE A 498 1.91 7.46 9.53
C PHE A 498 1.69 8.36 10.75
N THR A 499 2.77 8.76 11.43
CA THR A 499 2.70 9.77 12.49
C THR A 499 3.33 11.08 12.04
N LEU A 500 2.97 12.18 12.72
CA LEU A 500 3.45 13.51 12.36
C LEU A 500 4.98 13.59 12.44
N ARG A 501 5.59 14.08 11.39
CA ARG A 501 7.04 14.30 11.26
C ARG A 501 7.31 15.70 10.79
N LEU A 502 8.43 16.22 11.22
CA LEU A 502 8.97 17.50 10.82
C LEU A 502 10.30 17.29 10.11
N THR A 503 10.44 17.91 8.94
CA THR A 503 11.74 18.13 8.29
C THR A 503 11.93 19.62 8.08
N TYR A 504 13.17 20.11 8.18
CA TYR A 504 13.48 21.53 8.07
C TYR A 504 14.88 21.76 7.50
N GLY A 505 15.09 22.97 7.03
CA GLY A 505 16.36 23.39 6.46
C GLY A 505 16.33 24.86 6.06
N GLN A 506 17.30 25.25 5.24
CA GLN A 506 17.38 26.57 4.63
C GLN A 506 17.16 26.47 3.13
N VAL A 507 16.53 27.48 2.56
CA VAL A 507 16.42 27.65 1.11
C VAL A 507 17.80 27.88 0.53
N LYS A 508 18.22 27.06 -0.43
CA LYS A 508 19.52 27.14 -1.11
C LYS A 508 19.31 26.94 -2.61
N GLY A 509 20.09 27.66 -3.40
CA GLY A 509 20.23 27.39 -4.82
C GLY A 509 21.10 26.18 -5.11
N TYR A 510 21.07 25.69 -6.33
CA TYR A 510 21.97 24.66 -6.85
C TYR A 510 22.37 24.97 -8.29
N SER A 511 23.51 24.47 -8.70
CA SER A 511 23.92 24.51 -10.10
C SER A 511 23.64 23.16 -10.75
N PRO A 512 22.72 23.06 -11.74
CA PRO A 512 22.45 21.84 -12.44
C PRO A 512 23.71 21.37 -13.17
N ARG A 513 23.93 20.06 -13.24
CA ARG A 513 25.02 19.45 -13.99
C ARG A 513 24.47 18.24 -14.71
N ASP A 514 24.99 17.99 -15.91
CA ASP A 514 24.78 16.71 -16.58
C ASP A 514 25.48 15.61 -15.78
N CYS A 515 24.81 14.46 -15.62
CA CYS A 515 25.30 13.34 -14.84
C CYS A 515 26.28 12.50 -15.66
#